data_ca9d1ff243daaad6e1053efefbeffb7e
#
_entry.id   ca9d1ff243daaad6e1053efefbeffb7e
#
_cell.length_a   1.000
_cell.length_b   1.000
_cell.length_c   1.000
_cell.angle_alpha   90.00
_cell.angle_beta   90.00
_cell.angle_gamma   90.00
#
_symmetry.space_group_name_H-M   'P 1'
#
loop_
_entity.id
_entity.type
_entity.pdbx_description
1 polymer ?
#
loop_
_entity_poly.entity_id
_entity_poly.type
_entity_poly.pdbx_seq_one_letter_code
_entity_poly.pdbx_strand_id
1 'polypeptide(L)'
;MCNTPEDLDLNGIDTVAIDIETYDPNLKTKGSGAIRNDGFICGIAVATDNDLAYFPLRHSDTDIDYQRIDKIWKVLNDKIFQNKNITKVFHNAMYDVCWIRAVTGMMIKGRIVDTMIAASVINENRFKYSLDALSKDYLNEEKYKYDLQQKTLEWSGGTVKDPMTNMHKLPASIV
;
A
#
# COMPACT_ATOMS: atom_id res chain seq x y z
N MET A 1 14.75 -4.87 -7.98
CA MET A 1 13.41 -5.13 -7.44
C MET A 1 13.41 -6.48 -6.76
N CYS A 2 13.00 -6.50 -5.52
CA CYS A 2 12.88 -7.69 -4.72
C CYS A 2 11.64 -8.50 -5.16
N ASN A 3 11.80 -9.79 -5.43
CA ASN A 3 10.70 -10.61 -5.95
C ASN A 3 9.95 -11.36 -4.84
N THR A 4 10.57 -11.55 -3.69
CA THR A 4 9.98 -12.21 -2.52
C THR A 4 10.26 -11.41 -1.25
N PRO A 5 9.40 -11.45 -0.23
CA PRO A 5 9.66 -10.72 1.01
C PRO A 5 10.89 -11.21 1.77
N GLU A 6 11.35 -12.43 1.49
CA GLU A 6 12.59 -12.97 2.04
C GLU A 6 13.82 -12.21 1.56
N ASP A 7 13.78 -11.71 0.32
CA ASP A 7 14.89 -11.03 -0.35
C ASP A 7 15.03 -9.55 0.08
N LEU A 8 14.05 -9.00 0.82
CA LEU A 8 14.14 -7.63 1.35
C LEU A 8 15.39 -7.48 2.21
N ASP A 9 16.27 -6.57 1.80
CA ASP A 9 17.43 -6.18 2.59
C ASP A 9 17.01 -5.17 3.66
N LEU A 10 16.97 -5.65 4.90
CA LEU A 10 16.66 -4.85 6.09
C LEU A 10 17.89 -4.56 6.96
N ASN A 11 19.12 -4.83 6.45
CA ASN A 11 20.34 -4.57 7.19
C ASN A 11 20.54 -3.05 7.38
N GLY A 12 20.64 -2.63 8.63
CA GLY A 12 20.81 -1.21 8.97
C GLY A 12 19.56 -0.35 8.76
N ILE A 13 18.41 -0.95 8.42
CA ILE A 13 17.16 -0.25 8.19
C ILE A 13 16.44 -0.04 9.52
N ASP A 14 16.11 1.20 9.83
CA ASP A 14 15.31 1.61 10.98
C ASP A 14 13.92 2.15 10.59
N THR A 15 13.69 2.34 9.30
CA THR A 15 12.46 2.92 8.77
C THR A 15 12.02 2.19 7.49
N VAL A 16 10.73 1.85 7.43
CA VAL A 16 10.11 1.17 6.28
C VAL A 16 8.80 1.87 5.94
N ALA A 17 8.65 2.32 4.70
CA ALA A 17 7.39 2.81 4.17
C ALA A 17 6.55 1.64 3.65
N ILE A 18 5.25 1.68 3.93
CA ILE A 18 4.31 0.60 3.59
C ILE A 18 3.04 1.23 3.02
N ASP A 19 2.56 0.65 1.94
CA ASP A 19 1.28 1.00 1.32
C ASP A 19 0.57 -0.28 0.85
N ILE A 20 -0.77 -0.31 0.89
CA ILE A 20 -1.55 -1.43 0.40
C ILE A 20 -2.48 -1.01 -0.72
N GLU A 21 -2.62 -1.87 -1.72
CA GLU A 21 -3.65 -1.72 -2.73
C GLU A 21 -4.83 -2.62 -2.40
N THR A 22 -6.04 -2.08 -2.49
CA THR A 22 -7.26 -2.78 -2.09
C THR A 22 -8.35 -2.76 -3.16
N TYR A 23 -9.16 -3.79 -3.15
CA TYR A 23 -10.52 -3.73 -3.68
C TYR A 23 -11.47 -3.42 -2.52
N ASP A 24 -11.98 -2.18 -2.47
CA ASP A 24 -12.94 -1.71 -1.46
C ASP A 24 -14.14 -1.06 -2.17
N PRO A 25 -15.12 -1.88 -2.62
CA PRO A 25 -16.16 -1.45 -3.55
C PRO A 25 -17.11 -0.40 -2.99
N ASN A 26 -17.26 -0.34 -1.69
CA ASN A 26 -18.19 0.56 -1.01
C ASN A 26 -17.51 1.65 -0.18
N LEU A 27 -16.20 1.87 -0.36
CA LEU A 27 -15.41 2.83 0.42
C LEU A 27 -16.07 4.22 0.48
N LYS A 28 -16.48 4.76 -0.67
CA LYS A 28 -17.05 6.11 -0.77
C LYS A 28 -18.45 6.25 -0.17
N THR A 29 -19.20 5.15 -0.04
CA THR A 29 -20.60 5.17 0.38
C THR A 29 -20.82 4.64 1.78
N LYS A 30 -20.00 3.71 2.22
CA LYS A 30 -20.15 2.99 3.50
C LYS A 30 -18.92 3.02 4.39
N GLY A 31 -17.84 3.73 3.97
CA GLY A 31 -16.55 3.75 4.65
C GLY A 31 -15.72 2.50 4.36
N SER A 32 -14.66 2.25 5.16
CA SER A 32 -13.71 1.17 4.92
C SER A 32 -14.35 -0.23 4.98
N GLY A 33 -14.07 -1.03 3.95
CA GLY A 33 -14.47 -2.43 3.85
C GLY A 33 -13.78 -3.34 4.86
N ALA A 34 -12.64 -2.93 5.41
CA ALA A 34 -11.92 -3.68 6.45
C ALA A 34 -12.82 -4.03 7.65
N ILE A 35 -13.67 -3.10 8.09
CA ILE A 35 -14.56 -3.29 9.24
C ILE A 35 -15.79 -4.14 8.85
N ARG A 36 -16.23 -4.05 7.61
CA ARG A 36 -17.41 -4.75 7.11
C ARG A 36 -17.13 -6.12 6.51
N ASN A 37 -15.85 -6.50 6.41
CA ASN A 37 -15.42 -7.67 5.65
C ASN A 37 -15.91 -7.62 4.18
N ASP A 38 -15.77 -6.44 3.55
CA ASP A 38 -16.29 -6.14 2.22
C ASP A 38 -15.14 -5.67 1.31
N GLY A 39 -14.50 -6.61 0.65
CA GLY A 39 -13.33 -6.39 -0.19
C GLY A 39 -12.12 -7.24 0.21
N PHE A 40 -10.94 -6.87 -0.29
CA PHE A 40 -9.68 -7.56 -0.02
C PHE A 40 -8.46 -6.69 -0.36
N ILE A 41 -7.29 -7.11 0.13
CA ILE A 41 -6.01 -6.50 -0.25
C ILE A 41 -5.53 -7.14 -1.55
N CYS A 42 -5.27 -6.31 -2.58
CA CYS A 42 -4.76 -6.74 -3.89
C CYS A 42 -3.26 -6.96 -3.86
N GLY A 43 -2.53 -6.12 -3.14
CA GLY A 43 -1.08 -6.18 -2.99
C GLY A 43 -0.57 -5.28 -1.89
N ILE A 44 0.70 -5.39 -1.60
CA ILE A 44 1.40 -4.58 -0.61
C ILE A 44 2.73 -4.10 -1.16
N ALA A 45 2.97 -2.80 -1.08
CA ALA A 45 4.23 -2.15 -1.38
C ALA A 45 5.04 -1.93 -0.10
N VAL A 46 6.34 -2.14 -0.20
CA VAL A 46 7.30 -1.91 0.87
C VAL A 46 8.51 -1.19 0.28
N ALA A 47 8.87 -0.06 0.88
CA ALA A 47 10.05 0.70 0.49
C ALA A 47 10.97 0.94 1.68
N THR A 48 12.26 0.81 1.45
CA THR A 48 13.35 1.11 2.37
C THR A 48 14.37 1.99 1.66
N ASP A 49 15.42 2.41 2.34
CA ASP A 49 16.55 3.10 1.70
C ASP A 49 17.31 2.18 0.72
N ASN A 50 17.22 0.87 0.89
CA ASN A 50 17.94 -0.12 0.08
C ASN A 50 17.07 -0.74 -1.02
N ASP A 51 15.77 -0.94 -0.76
CA ASP A 51 14.89 -1.73 -1.61
C ASP A 51 13.52 -1.09 -1.80
N LEU A 52 12.95 -1.36 -2.97
CA LEU A 52 11.54 -1.14 -3.29
C LEU A 52 10.94 -2.45 -3.81
N ALA A 53 9.86 -2.88 -3.20
CA ALA A 53 9.18 -4.12 -3.57
C ALA A 53 7.66 -3.95 -3.58
N TYR A 54 7.03 -4.62 -4.54
CA TYR A 54 5.57 -4.81 -4.57
C TYR A 54 5.28 -6.31 -4.55
N PHE A 55 4.48 -6.75 -3.60
CA PHE A 55 4.07 -8.15 -3.46
C PHE A 55 2.61 -8.29 -3.87
N PRO A 56 2.34 -8.75 -5.11
CA PRO A 56 0.98 -8.96 -5.58
C PRO A 56 0.34 -10.13 -4.84
N LEU A 57 -0.89 -9.95 -4.37
CA LEU A 57 -1.65 -10.95 -3.64
C LEU A 57 -2.84 -11.46 -4.45
N ARG A 58 -3.65 -10.55 -4.99
CA ARG A 58 -4.91 -10.87 -5.69
C ARG A 58 -5.15 -9.91 -6.85
N HIS A 59 -4.29 -9.97 -7.87
CA HIS A 59 -4.51 -9.30 -9.16
C HIS A 59 -5.12 -10.25 -10.19
N SER A 60 -5.63 -9.72 -11.29
CA SER A 60 -6.29 -10.50 -12.33
C SER A 60 -5.37 -11.52 -13.04
N ASP A 61 -4.08 -11.18 -13.11
CA ASP A 61 -3.02 -12.02 -13.72
C ASP A 61 -2.27 -12.88 -12.68
N THR A 62 -2.71 -12.85 -11.43
CA THR A 62 -2.08 -13.60 -10.34
C THR A 62 -2.99 -14.75 -9.94
N ASP A 63 -2.52 -15.97 -10.11
CA ASP A 63 -3.20 -17.14 -9.54
C ASP A 63 -3.29 -16.98 -8.02
N ILE A 64 -4.50 -17.16 -7.48
CA ILE A 64 -4.71 -17.06 -6.04
C ILE A 64 -4.11 -18.29 -5.38
N ASP A 65 -2.84 -18.16 -4.99
CA ASP A 65 -2.13 -19.14 -4.18
C ASP A 65 -2.14 -18.68 -2.71
N TYR A 66 -3.05 -19.25 -1.93
CA TYR A 66 -3.19 -18.93 -0.50
C TYR A 66 -1.93 -19.27 0.29
N GLN A 67 -1.19 -20.33 -0.07
CA GLN A 67 0.05 -20.69 0.64
C GLN A 67 1.14 -19.64 0.42
N ARG A 68 1.24 -19.12 -0.82
CA ARG A 68 2.14 -18.02 -1.16
C ARG A 68 1.74 -16.74 -0.43
N ILE A 69 0.46 -16.42 -0.41
CA ILE A 69 -0.08 -15.22 0.28
C ILE A 69 0.22 -15.30 1.78
N ASP A 70 -0.05 -16.42 2.43
CA ASP A 70 0.20 -16.63 3.85
C ASP A 70 1.70 -16.54 4.17
N LYS A 71 2.55 -17.07 3.28
CA LYS A 71 4.01 -16.97 3.40
C LYS A 71 4.47 -15.51 3.34
N ILE A 72 3.96 -14.71 2.38
CA ILE A 72 4.25 -13.28 2.27
C ILE A 72 3.90 -12.56 3.58
N TRP A 73 2.66 -12.74 4.07
CA TRP A 73 2.22 -12.12 5.30
C TRP A 73 3.06 -12.53 6.50
N LYS A 74 3.41 -13.83 6.59
CA LYS A 74 4.25 -14.33 7.68
C LYS A 74 5.62 -13.67 7.68
N VAL A 75 6.29 -13.58 6.53
CA VAL A 75 7.62 -12.99 6.43
C VAL A 75 7.58 -11.48 6.75
N LEU A 76 6.59 -10.75 6.21
CA LEU A 76 6.43 -9.33 6.52
C LEU A 76 6.13 -9.12 8.01
N ASN A 77 5.30 -9.99 8.61
CA ASN A 77 5.04 -9.95 10.05
C ASN A 77 6.33 -10.13 10.85
N ASP A 78 7.08 -11.19 10.58
CA ASP A 78 8.24 -11.57 11.36
C ASP A 78 9.39 -10.56 11.19
N LYS A 79 9.63 -10.08 9.98
CA LYS A 79 10.72 -9.15 9.68
C LYS A 79 10.39 -7.69 10.00
N ILE A 80 9.15 -7.26 9.76
CA ILE A 80 8.78 -5.82 9.79
C ILE A 80 7.77 -5.54 10.89
N PHE A 81 6.56 -6.15 10.86
CA PHE A 81 5.46 -5.72 11.71
C PHE A 81 5.71 -5.97 13.19
N GLN A 82 6.37 -7.07 13.56
CA GLN A 82 6.72 -7.38 14.96
C GLN A 82 8.01 -6.72 15.42
N ASN A 83 8.85 -6.22 14.51
CA ASN A 83 10.12 -5.58 14.87
C ASN A 83 9.88 -4.16 15.41
N LYS A 84 10.02 -3.98 16.72
CA LYS A 84 9.81 -2.69 17.40
C LYS A 84 10.88 -1.64 17.08
N ASN A 85 12.03 -2.07 16.58
CA ASN A 85 13.14 -1.18 16.25
C ASN A 85 12.97 -0.53 14.87
N ILE A 86 12.10 -1.09 14.02
CA ILE A 86 11.77 -0.51 12.73
C ILE A 86 10.56 0.40 12.88
N THR A 87 10.68 1.65 12.45
CA THR A 87 9.57 2.59 12.29
C THR A 87 8.79 2.25 11.01
N LYS A 88 7.47 2.10 11.11
CA LYS A 88 6.59 1.88 9.96
C LYS A 88 5.96 3.21 9.57
N VAL A 89 6.17 3.61 8.32
CA VAL A 89 5.66 4.86 7.76
C VAL A 89 4.53 4.54 6.80
N PHE A 90 3.43 5.24 6.95
CA PHE A 90 2.24 5.14 6.10
C PHE A 90 1.78 6.53 5.68
N HIS A 91 0.90 6.57 4.69
CA HIS A 91 0.12 7.77 4.38
C HIS A 91 -1.37 7.48 4.57
N ASN A 92 -2.00 8.04 5.61
CA ASN A 92 -3.31 7.65 6.12
C ASN A 92 -3.31 6.25 6.76
N ALA A 93 -2.38 6.04 7.70
CA ALA A 93 -2.09 4.78 8.37
C ALA A 93 -3.32 4.02 8.90
N MET A 94 -4.38 4.74 9.26
CA MET A 94 -5.62 4.14 9.75
C MET A 94 -6.22 3.17 8.72
N TYR A 95 -6.17 3.52 7.45
CA TYR A 95 -6.72 2.68 6.38
C TYR A 95 -5.93 1.37 6.25
N ASP A 96 -4.61 1.48 6.08
CA ASP A 96 -3.72 0.32 5.86
C ASP A 96 -3.67 -0.61 7.05
N VAL A 97 -3.47 -0.05 8.24
CA VAL A 97 -3.39 -0.84 9.48
C VAL A 97 -4.70 -1.57 9.77
N CYS A 98 -5.86 -0.94 9.53
CA CYS A 98 -7.16 -1.59 9.69
C CYS A 98 -7.33 -2.75 8.70
N TRP A 99 -6.97 -2.57 7.44
CA TRP A 99 -7.06 -3.63 6.44
C TRP A 99 -6.10 -4.80 6.73
N ILE A 100 -4.84 -4.51 7.05
CA ILE A 100 -3.87 -5.54 7.43
C ILE A 100 -4.39 -6.35 8.62
N ARG A 101 -4.88 -5.66 9.65
CA ARG A 101 -5.43 -6.33 10.83
C ARG A 101 -6.68 -7.16 10.53
N ALA A 102 -7.61 -6.63 9.72
CA ALA A 102 -8.86 -7.32 9.38
C ALA A 102 -8.61 -8.60 8.59
N VAL A 103 -7.67 -8.57 7.64
CA VAL A 103 -7.37 -9.70 6.76
C VAL A 103 -6.49 -10.73 7.42
N THR A 104 -5.52 -10.31 8.23
CA THR A 104 -4.47 -11.20 8.77
C THR A 104 -4.57 -11.46 10.27
N GLY A 105 -5.32 -10.65 11.01
CA GLY A 105 -5.30 -10.64 12.48
C GLY A 105 -4.02 -10.05 13.10
N MET A 106 -3.03 -9.66 12.29
CA MET A 106 -1.73 -9.21 12.77
C MET A 106 -1.81 -7.81 13.39
N MET A 107 -0.99 -7.61 14.42
CA MET A 107 -0.80 -6.32 15.08
C MET A 107 0.57 -5.76 14.70
N ILE A 108 0.60 -4.55 14.18
CA ILE A 108 1.85 -3.84 13.90
C ILE A 108 2.38 -3.27 15.21
N LYS A 109 3.62 -3.63 15.58
CA LYS A 109 4.29 -3.20 16.81
C LYS A 109 5.36 -2.14 16.53
N GLY A 110 5.70 -1.41 17.58
CA GLY A 110 6.69 -0.34 17.53
C GLY A 110 6.09 0.98 17.05
N ARG A 111 6.96 1.85 16.53
CA ARG A 111 6.57 3.18 16.08
C ARG A 111 5.86 3.13 14.74
N ILE A 112 4.71 3.79 14.67
CA ILE A 112 3.99 4.06 13.42
C ILE A 112 4.01 5.57 13.20
N VAL A 113 4.38 5.98 11.99
CA VAL A 113 4.34 7.37 11.54
C VAL A 113 3.33 7.47 10.41
N ASP A 114 2.40 8.40 10.52
CA ASP A 114 1.44 8.75 9.49
C ASP A 114 1.82 10.10 8.89
N THR A 115 2.27 10.10 7.64
CA THR A 115 2.73 11.33 6.97
C THR A 115 1.59 12.30 6.68
N MET A 116 0.35 11.83 6.55
CA MET A 116 -0.82 12.70 6.39
C MET A 116 -1.10 13.48 7.69
N ILE A 117 -1.07 12.79 8.83
CA ILE A 117 -1.24 13.41 10.14
C ILE A 117 -0.05 14.33 10.45
N ALA A 118 1.18 13.88 10.21
CA ALA A 118 2.37 14.70 10.42
C ALA A 118 2.30 16.02 9.65
N ALA A 119 1.91 15.97 8.37
CA ALA A 119 1.76 17.17 7.55
C ALA A 119 0.66 18.11 8.07
N SER A 120 -0.43 17.58 8.63
CA SER A 120 -1.49 18.40 9.20
C SER A 120 -1.06 19.11 10.50
N VAL A 121 -0.19 18.48 11.28
CA VAL A 121 0.40 19.09 12.48
C VAL A 121 1.44 20.17 12.13
N ILE A 122 2.22 19.95 11.05
CA ILE A 122 3.22 20.93 10.60
C ILE A 122 2.56 22.19 10.04
N ASN A 123 1.48 22.04 9.29
CA ASN A 123 0.74 23.16 8.68
C ASN A 123 -0.74 22.84 8.59
N GLU A 124 -1.52 23.28 9.57
CA GLU A 124 -2.97 23.10 9.66
C GLU A 124 -3.77 23.91 8.63
N ASN A 125 -3.16 24.91 8.00
CA ASN A 125 -3.84 25.78 7.04
C ASN A 125 -3.84 25.23 5.60
N ARG A 126 -3.36 24.02 5.39
CA ARG A 126 -3.39 23.39 4.07
C ARG A 126 -4.79 22.91 3.71
N PHE A 127 -5.16 23.07 2.44
CA PHE A 127 -6.44 22.57 1.92
C PHE A 127 -6.41 21.08 1.58
N LYS A 128 -5.22 20.50 1.34
CA LYS A 128 -5.06 19.11 0.91
C LYS A 128 -3.85 18.47 1.58
N TYR A 129 -4.07 17.27 2.09
CA TYR A 129 -3.05 16.42 2.71
C TYR A 129 -2.88 15.08 1.97
N SER A 130 -3.39 14.97 0.73
CA SER A 130 -3.15 13.77 -0.09
C SER A 130 -1.66 13.61 -0.41
N LEU A 131 -1.22 12.37 -0.60
CA LEU A 131 0.19 12.08 -0.93
C LEU A 131 0.64 12.87 -2.17
N ASP A 132 -0.21 12.97 -3.22
CA ASP A 132 0.08 13.79 -4.42
C ASP A 132 0.37 15.25 -4.07
N ALA A 133 -0.45 15.87 -3.20
CA ALA A 133 -0.28 17.27 -2.85
C ALA A 133 0.99 17.49 -2.01
N LEU A 134 1.29 16.55 -1.10
CA LEU A 134 2.47 16.64 -0.26
C LEU A 134 3.76 16.37 -1.04
N SER A 135 3.77 15.37 -1.93
CA SER A 135 4.92 15.05 -2.78
C SER A 135 5.28 16.22 -3.69
N LYS A 136 4.27 16.85 -4.29
CA LYS A 136 4.49 18.04 -5.12
C LYS A 136 5.10 19.20 -4.33
N ASP A 137 4.57 19.46 -3.14
CA ASP A 137 4.98 20.64 -2.37
C ASP A 137 6.31 20.46 -1.63
N TYR A 138 6.58 19.26 -1.12
CA TYR A 138 7.79 19.00 -0.33
C TYR A 138 8.94 18.39 -1.12
N LEU A 139 8.63 17.59 -2.16
CA LEU A 139 9.64 16.85 -2.94
C LEU A 139 9.77 17.40 -4.37
N ASN A 140 8.87 18.29 -4.79
CA ASN A 140 8.74 18.75 -6.16
C ASN A 140 8.53 17.60 -7.16
N GLU A 141 7.89 16.53 -6.70
CA GLU A 141 7.56 15.36 -7.49
C GLU A 141 6.04 15.25 -7.68
N GLU A 142 5.63 14.94 -8.90
CA GLU A 142 4.25 14.59 -9.19
C GLU A 142 4.10 13.06 -9.10
N LYS A 143 3.05 12.60 -8.42
CA LYS A 143 2.72 11.18 -8.37
C LYS A 143 2.49 10.66 -9.79
N TYR A 144 3.00 9.48 -10.11
CA TYR A 144 2.83 8.76 -11.38
C TYR A 144 1.38 8.35 -11.69
N LYS A 145 0.41 9.11 -11.18
CA LYS A 145 -1.02 8.86 -11.38
C LYS A 145 -1.43 8.91 -12.86
N TYR A 146 -0.82 9.82 -13.61
CA TYR A 146 -1.06 9.91 -15.05
C TYR A 146 -0.53 8.68 -15.79
N ASP A 147 0.65 8.20 -15.42
CA ASP A 147 1.27 7.02 -16.00
C ASP A 147 0.42 5.76 -15.75
N LEU A 148 -0.03 5.56 -14.51
CA LEU A 148 -0.91 4.44 -14.15
C LEU A 148 -2.24 4.50 -14.92
N GLN A 149 -2.84 5.69 -15.07
CA GLN A 149 -4.08 5.85 -15.81
C GLN A 149 -3.89 5.54 -17.30
N GLN A 150 -2.80 6.02 -17.90
CA GLN A 150 -2.49 5.77 -19.31
C GLN A 150 -2.22 4.29 -19.56
N LYS A 151 -1.37 3.65 -18.76
CA LYS A 151 -1.11 2.21 -18.84
C LYS A 151 -2.38 1.38 -18.67
N THR A 152 -3.28 1.79 -17.77
CA THR A 152 -4.57 1.13 -17.57
C THR A 152 -5.47 1.25 -18.80
N LEU A 153 -5.54 2.41 -19.43
CA LEU A 153 -6.31 2.62 -20.66
C LEU A 153 -5.75 1.80 -21.81
N GLU A 154 -4.44 1.77 -21.99
CA GLU A 154 -3.76 0.99 -23.02
C GLU A 154 -4.01 -0.51 -22.83
N TRP A 155 -3.78 -1.02 -21.61
CA TRP A 155 -4.01 -2.43 -21.29
C TRP A 155 -5.47 -2.88 -21.51
N SER A 156 -6.43 -2.04 -21.10
CA SER A 156 -7.86 -2.37 -21.16
C SER A 156 -8.52 -2.05 -22.50
N GLY A 157 -7.80 -1.50 -23.47
CA GLY A 157 -8.39 -0.99 -24.72
C GLY A 157 -9.42 0.11 -24.48
N GLY A 158 -9.22 0.93 -23.44
CA GLY A 158 -10.09 2.06 -23.08
C GLY A 158 -11.32 1.69 -22.25
N THR A 159 -11.50 0.44 -21.85
CA THR A 159 -12.68 -0.01 -21.09
C THR A 159 -12.59 0.33 -19.60
N VAL A 160 -11.40 0.29 -19.01
CA VAL A 160 -11.15 0.66 -17.61
C VAL A 160 -10.59 2.07 -17.54
N LYS A 161 -11.39 3.03 -17.11
CA LYS A 161 -11.03 4.46 -17.05
C LYS A 161 -10.44 4.90 -15.71
N ASP A 162 -10.81 4.26 -14.62
CA ASP A 162 -10.36 4.60 -13.27
C ASP A 162 -9.58 3.42 -12.67
N PRO A 163 -8.23 3.50 -12.64
CA PRO A 163 -7.40 2.44 -12.07
C PRO A 163 -7.65 2.25 -10.57
N MET A 164 -7.94 3.32 -9.83
CA MET A 164 -8.06 3.26 -8.36
C MET A 164 -9.24 2.39 -7.90
N THR A 165 -10.34 2.41 -8.62
CA THR A 165 -11.51 1.55 -8.31
C THR A 165 -11.41 0.15 -8.91
N ASN A 166 -10.47 -0.06 -9.82
CA ASN A 166 -10.29 -1.33 -10.55
C ASN A 166 -8.91 -1.97 -10.33
N MET A 167 -8.21 -1.58 -9.28
CA MET A 167 -6.84 -2.04 -8.99
C MET A 167 -6.72 -3.59 -9.04
N HIS A 168 -7.72 -4.30 -8.51
CA HIS A 168 -7.80 -5.76 -8.51
C HIS A 168 -7.89 -6.39 -9.92
N LYS A 169 -8.30 -5.62 -10.93
CA LYS A 169 -8.40 -6.07 -12.32
C LYS A 169 -7.12 -5.84 -13.10
N LEU A 170 -6.27 -4.94 -12.63
CA LEU A 170 -5.02 -4.64 -13.30
C LEU A 170 -4.03 -5.78 -13.11
N PRO A 171 -3.21 -6.09 -14.13
CA PRO A 171 -2.03 -6.92 -13.94
C PRO A 171 -1.09 -6.31 -12.91
N ALA A 172 -0.47 -7.14 -12.09
CA ALA A 172 0.49 -6.69 -11.09
C ALA A 172 1.69 -5.92 -11.70
N SER A 173 2.00 -6.17 -12.97
CA SER A 173 3.05 -5.48 -13.71
C SER A 173 2.74 -4.03 -14.08
N ILE A 174 1.47 -3.62 -13.95
CA ILE A 174 1.01 -2.24 -14.25
C ILE A 174 1.00 -1.39 -12.95
N VAL A 175 0.76 -2.03 -11.82
CA VAL A 175 0.72 -1.42 -10.50
C VAL A 175 2.13 -1.20 -9.95
#